data_3ccde43d13d87f88d45515b9ca88091e
#
_entry.id   3ccde43d13d87f88d45515b9ca88091e
#
_cell.length_a   1.000
_cell.length_b   1.000
_cell.length_c   1.000
_cell.angle_alpha   90.00
_cell.angle_beta   90.00
_cell.angle_gamma   90.00
#
_symmetry.space_group_name_H-M   'P 1'
#
loop_
_entity.id
_entity.type
_entity.pdbx_description
1 polymer ?
#
loop_
_entity_poly.entity_id
_entity_poly.type
_entity_poly.pdbx_seq_one_letter_code
_entity_poly.pdbx_strand_id
1 'polypeptide(L)'
;MDVIRNAWEVNEGEDGLLKLAGHATRKEFDLDRQRHAKEIVRICGVTPTKRGFEIGSGDGTVARMLSPQCLSLDCTDISASFLERARASSAEYTNLLFHLIEDSYLDHLPAENYDFGFALHVFIHFNAYDVFNYLVAVKRLLKPGGIFYFDACTLGKENMRLFREHAKMYADSPEAIRGLLNYNHPDTLRKIIQEAGLKMSNESRPSREGGMTIAAVKPTGL
;
A
#
# COMPACT_ATOMS: atom_id res chain seq x y z
N MET A 1 -11.22 8.89 10.96
CA MET A 1 -10.49 7.60 10.92
C MET A 1 -11.35 6.40 11.26
N ASP A 2 -12.23 6.47 12.25
CA ASP A 2 -13.05 5.32 12.68
C ASP A 2 -13.95 4.72 11.59
N VAL A 3 -14.52 5.54 10.71
CA VAL A 3 -15.37 5.06 9.59
C VAL A 3 -14.55 4.27 8.57
N ILE A 4 -13.31 4.69 8.31
CA ILE A 4 -12.41 3.99 7.39
C ILE A 4 -11.93 2.70 8.04
N ARG A 5 -11.52 2.74 9.31
CA ARG A 5 -11.08 1.56 10.07
C ARG A 5 -12.16 0.49 10.09
N ASN A 6 -13.40 0.84 10.43
CA ASN A 6 -14.52 -0.11 10.49
C ASN A 6 -14.82 -0.80 9.16
N ALA A 7 -14.55 -0.13 8.03
CA ALA A 7 -14.72 -0.73 6.69
C ALA A 7 -13.69 -1.83 6.40
N TRP A 8 -12.55 -1.83 7.12
CA TRP A 8 -11.46 -2.80 6.94
C TRP A 8 -11.34 -3.81 8.08
N GLU A 9 -12.20 -3.76 9.09
CA GLU A 9 -12.26 -4.81 10.11
C GLU A 9 -12.96 -6.05 9.54
N VAL A 10 -12.17 -7.11 9.29
CA VAL A 10 -12.68 -8.35 8.71
C VAL A 10 -13.03 -9.33 9.83
N ASN A 11 -14.33 -9.48 10.05
CA ASN A 11 -14.86 -10.47 11.00
C ASN A 11 -15.12 -11.85 10.34
N GLU A 12 -15.02 -11.95 9.02
CA GLU A 12 -15.39 -13.11 8.22
C GLU A 12 -14.18 -13.89 7.71
N GLY A 13 -13.47 -14.63 8.51
CA GLY A 13 -12.49 -15.63 8.09
C GLY A 13 -11.68 -15.35 6.81
N GLU A 14 -11.19 -16.39 6.14
CA GLU A 14 -10.41 -16.33 4.90
C GLU A 14 -11.24 -15.80 3.70
N ASP A 15 -12.52 -16.15 3.64
CA ASP A 15 -13.42 -15.71 2.55
C ASP A 15 -13.61 -14.19 2.53
N GLY A 16 -13.63 -13.55 3.69
CA GLY A 16 -13.69 -12.10 3.79
C GLY A 16 -12.46 -11.41 3.19
N LEU A 17 -11.26 -11.95 3.45
CA LEU A 17 -10.02 -11.45 2.88
C LEU A 17 -10.01 -11.54 1.36
N LEU A 18 -10.40 -12.68 0.79
CA LEU A 18 -10.42 -12.88 -0.66
C LEU A 18 -11.39 -11.93 -1.36
N LYS A 19 -12.58 -11.74 -0.78
CA LYS A 19 -13.58 -10.80 -1.31
C LYS A 19 -13.07 -9.35 -1.30
N LEU A 20 -12.46 -8.92 -0.20
CA LEU A 20 -11.86 -7.57 -0.08
C LEU A 20 -10.73 -7.36 -1.10
N ALA A 21 -9.93 -8.38 -1.35
CA ALA A 21 -8.84 -8.34 -2.32
C ALA A 21 -9.32 -8.53 -3.78
N GLY A 22 -10.62 -8.77 -4.02
CA GLY A 22 -11.17 -8.98 -5.36
C GLY A 22 -10.80 -10.30 -6.02
N HIS A 23 -10.40 -11.30 -5.24
CA HIS A 23 -10.00 -12.63 -5.74
C HIS A 23 -11.07 -13.68 -5.45
N ALA A 24 -11.30 -14.58 -6.42
CA ALA A 24 -12.24 -15.68 -6.26
C ALA A 24 -11.65 -16.87 -5.49
N THR A 25 -10.31 -17.03 -5.49
CA THR A 25 -9.63 -18.16 -4.86
C THR A 25 -8.35 -17.73 -4.16
N ARG A 26 -7.94 -18.49 -3.13
CA ARG A 26 -6.65 -18.31 -2.46
C ARG A 26 -5.47 -18.42 -3.42
N LYS A 27 -5.52 -19.31 -4.38
CA LYS A 27 -4.46 -19.49 -5.38
C LYS A 27 -4.27 -18.23 -6.24
N GLU A 28 -5.36 -17.60 -6.69
CA GLU A 28 -5.29 -16.33 -7.44
C GLU A 28 -4.68 -15.21 -6.58
N PHE A 29 -5.14 -15.09 -5.35
CA PHE A 29 -4.59 -14.15 -4.38
C PHE A 29 -3.09 -14.35 -4.18
N ASP A 30 -2.64 -15.57 -3.91
CA ASP A 30 -1.22 -15.86 -3.67
C ASP A 30 -0.35 -15.59 -4.90
N LEU A 31 -0.83 -15.93 -6.11
CA LEU A 31 -0.12 -15.63 -7.36
C LEU A 31 0.01 -14.11 -7.59
N ASP A 32 -1.03 -13.36 -7.29
CA ASP A 32 -1.00 -11.91 -7.37
C ASP A 32 0.02 -11.30 -6.39
N ARG A 33 -0.02 -11.74 -5.13
CA ARG A 33 0.94 -11.29 -4.10
C ARG A 33 2.38 -11.67 -4.43
N GLN A 34 2.62 -12.85 -5.00
CA GLN A 34 3.96 -13.26 -5.48
C GLN A 34 4.47 -12.34 -6.61
N ARG A 35 3.61 -11.97 -7.55
CA ARG A 35 3.96 -11.04 -8.62
C ARG A 35 4.38 -9.69 -8.05
N HIS A 36 3.60 -9.13 -7.13
CA HIS A 36 3.91 -7.86 -6.47
C HIS A 36 5.19 -7.94 -5.63
N ALA A 37 5.39 -9.00 -4.86
CA ALA A 37 6.62 -9.19 -4.08
C ALA A 37 7.87 -9.19 -4.98
N LYS A 38 7.84 -9.88 -6.13
CA LYS A 38 8.94 -9.85 -7.11
C LYS A 38 9.17 -8.44 -7.69
N GLU A 39 8.11 -7.68 -7.96
CA GLU A 39 8.25 -6.30 -8.41
C GLU A 39 8.87 -5.39 -7.35
N ILE A 40 8.43 -5.49 -6.11
CA ILE A 40 9.00 -4.74 -4.99
C ILE A 40 10.50 -5.02 -4.86
N VAL A 41 10.89 -6.30 -4.88
CA VAL A 41 12.31 -6.70 -4.83
C VAL A 41 13.10 -6.06 -5.95
N ARG A 42 12.61 -6.11 -7.17
CA ARG A 42 13.28 -5.55 -8.35
C ARG A 42 13.36 -4.03 -8.30
N ILE A 43 12.23 -3.34 -8.05
CA ILE A 43 12.14 -1.88 -8.13
C ILE A 43 12.81 -1.20 -6.95
N CYS A 44 12.59 -1.71 -5.75
CA CYS A 44 13.19 -1.17 -4.52
C CYS A 44 14.63 -1.69 -4.29
N GLY A 45 15.07 -2.65 -5.09
CA GLY A 45 16.39 -3.26 -4.93
C GLY A 45 16.56 -3.89 -3.56
N VAL A 46 15.57 -4.65 -3.09
CA VAL A 46 15.58 -5.28 -1.76
C VAL A 46 16.77 -6.24 -1.64
N THR A 47 17.48 -6.15 -0.53
CA THR A 47 18.63 -7.02 -0.20
C THR A 47 18.62 -7.38 1.29
N PRO A 48 19.32 -8.44 1.74
CA PRO A 48 19.38 -8.84 3.15
C PRO A 48 19.95 -7.78 4.12
N THR A 49 20.52 -6.68 3.61
CA THR A 49 21.05 -5.57 4.42
C THR A 49 20.10 -4.39 4.53
N LYS A 50 18.97 -4.40 3.79
CA LYS A 50 18.03 -3.28 3.72
C LYS A 50 16.88 -3.43 4.70
N ARG A 51 16.49 -2.30 5.30
CA ARG A 51 15.29 -2.16 6.12
C ARG A 51 14.14 -1.61 5.29
N GLY A 52 12.96 -2.20 5.43
CA GLY A 52 11.76 -1.75 4.76
C GLY A 52 10.60 -1.43 5.70
N PHE A 53 9.56 -0.80 5.14
CA PHE A 53 8.25 -0.68 5.78
C PHE A 53 7.14 -0.95 4.78
N GLU A 54 6.01 -1.43 5.28
CA GLU A 54 4.78 -1.70 4.52
C GLU A 54 3.61 -0.90 5.11
N ILE A 55 2.84 -0.25 4.24
CA ILE A 55 1.59 0.43 4.63
C ILE A 55 0.43 -0.44 4.14
N GLY A 56 -0.45 -0.85 5.07
CA GLY A 56 -1.56 -1.74 4.78
C GLY A 56 -1.11 -3.19 4.56
N SER A 57 -0.48 -3.78 5.58
CA SER A 57 0.09 -5.13 5.48
C SER A 57 -0.96 -6.25 5.42
N GLY A 58 -2.21 -5.96 5.79
CA GLY A 58 -3.26 -6.95 5.82
C GLY A 58 -2.88 -8.18 6.66
N ASP A 59 -3.05 -9.37 6.10
CA ASP A 59 -2.70 -10.64 6.74
C ASP A 59 -1.18 -10.98 6.72
N GLY A 60 -0.33 -10.05 6.27
CA GLY A 60 1.11 -10.21 6.21
C GLY A 60 1.64 -11.12 5.08
N THR A 61 0.82 -11.45 4.10
CA THR A 61 1.22 -12.39 3.03
C THR A 61 2.43 -11.87 2.24
N VAL A 62 2.46 -10.58 1.85
CA VAL A 62 3.60 -9.99 1.13
C VAL A 62 4.81 -9.83 2.05
N ALA A 63 4.58 -9.43 3.30
CA ALA A 63 5.63 -9.32 4.31
C ALA A 63 6.40 -10.64 4.47
N ARG A 64 5.69 -11.78 4.59
CA ARG A 64 6.33 -13.11 4.68
C ARG A 64 7.16 -13.46 3.45
N MET A 65 6.72 -13.06 2.25
CA MET A 65 7.46 -13.31 1.00
C MET A 65 8.75 -12.46 0.91
N LEU A 66 8.76 -11.27 1.51
CA LEU A 66 9.91 -10.37 1.52
C LEU A 66 10.87 -10.60 2.69
N SER A 67 10.38 -11.14 3.80
CA SER A 67 11.16 -11.39 5.02
C SER A 67 12.50 -12.09 4.76
N PRO A 68 12.60 -13.18 3.96
CA PRO A 68 13.89 -13.82 3.68
C PRO A 68 14.87 -12.98 2.85
N GLN A 69 14.41 -11.86 2.30
CA GLN A 69 15.15 -11.05 1.34
C GLN A 69 15.56 -9.68 1.90
N CYS A 70 15.13 -9.31 3.10
CA CYS A 70 15.45 -8.03 3.73
C CYS A 70 15.98 -8.19 5.16
N LEU A 71 16.61 -7.15 5.69
CA LEU A 71 17.11 -7.14 7.07
C LEU A 71 15.96 -7.13 8.08
N SER A 72 14.98 -6.25 7.86
CA SER A 72 13.75 -6.16 8.66
C SER A 72 12.66 -5.44 7.88
N LEU A 73 11.41 -5.68 8.28
CA LEU A 73 10.25 -5.05 7.70
C LEU A 73 9.27 -4.63 8.82
N ASP A 74 9.00 -3.33 8.91
CA ASP A 74 7.96 -2.76 9.76
C ASP A 74 6.65 -2.73 8.99
N CYS A 75 5.69 -3.57 9.39
CA CYS A 75 4.40 -3.78 8.73
C CYS A 75 3.33 -2.98 9.48
N THR A 76 2.65 -2.08 8.79
CA THR A 76 1.63 -1.23 9.42
C THR A 76 0.24 -1.47 8.81
N ASP A 77 -0.80 -1.46 9.65
CA ASP A 77 -2.19 -1.54 9.21
C ASP A 77 -3.10 -0.76 10.16
N ILE A 78 -4.27 -0.34 9.67
CA ILE A 78 -5.32 0.30 10.48
C ILE A 78 -6.25 -0.72 11.13
N SER A 79 -6.27 -1.98 10.66
CA SER A 79 -7.10 -3.07 11.16
C SER A 79 -6.36 -3.91 12.18
N ALA A 80 -6.85 -3.92 13.41
CA ALA A 80 -6.32 -4.76 14.48
C ALA A 80 -6.50 -6.25 14.15
N SER A 81 -7.64 -6.62 13.57
CA SER A 81 -7.96 -8.01 13.21
C SER A 81 -7.02 -8.56 12.13
N PHE A 82 -6.63 -7.75 11.14
CA PHE A 82 -5.62 -8.13 10.16
C PHE A 82 -4.24 -8.33 10.80
N LEU A 83 -3.83 -7.42 11.68
CA LEU A 83 -2.54 -7.53 12.36
C LEU A 83 -2.44 -8.75 13.28
N GLU A 84 -3.53 -9.13 13.94
CA GLU A 84 -3.57 -10.38 14.73
C GLU A 84 -3.34 -11.61 13.85
N ARG A 85 -4.00 -11.69 12.70
CA ARG A 85 -3.78 -12.76 11.70
C ARG A 85 -2.36 -12.74 11.14
N ALA A 86 -1.85 -11.55 10.83
CA ALA A 86 -0.48 -11.38 10.33
C ALA A 86 0.55 -11.88 11.35
N ARG A 87 0.42 -11.51 12.63
CA ARG A 87 1.29 -12.01 13.71
C ARG A 87 1.22 -13.53 13.85
N ALA A 88 0.00 -14.08 13.89
CA ALA A 88 -0.20 -15.52 14.03
C ALA A 88 0.43 -16.32 12.86
N SER A 89 0.23 -15.83 11.62
CA SER A 89 0.76 -16.51 10.42
C SER A 89 2.24 -16.23 10.16
N SER A 90 2.86 -15.33 10.91
CA SER A 90 4.27 -14.89 10.73
C SER A 90 5.15 -15.21 11.94
N ALA A 91 4.71 -16.06 12.85
CA ALA A 91 5.42 -16.34 14.11
C ALA A 91 6.85 -16.88 13.95
N GLU A 92 7.16 -17.50 12.80
CA GLU A 92 8.50 -17.99 12.47
C GLU A 92 9.46 -16.91 11.94
N TYR A 93 8.94 -15.72 11.56
CA TYR A 93 9.73 -14.64 10.97
C TYR A 93 10.11 -13.60 12.04
N THR A 94 11.34 -13.64 12.50
CA THR A 94 11.82 -12.77 13.60
C THR A 94 12.14 -11.33 13.18
N ASN A 95 12.16 -11.05 11.88
CA ASN A 95 12.46 -9.75 11.29
C ASN A 95 11.23 -8.99 10.78
N LEU A 96 10.00 -9.47 11.06
CA LEU A 96 8.76 -8.77 10.81
C LEU A 96 8.22 -8.14 12.09
N LEU A 97 7.92 -6.84 12.05
CA LEU A 97 7.36 -6.08 13.16
C LEU A 97 6.00 -5.50 12.74
N PHE A 98 4.95 -5.74 13.53
CA PHE A 98 3.58 -5.36 13.17
C PHE A 98 3.07 -4.23 14.07
N HIS A 99 2.66 -3.11 13.48
CA HIS A 99 2.23 -1.88 14.15
C HIS A 99 0.83 -1.47 13.73
N LEU A 100 -0.03 -1.19 14.70
CA LEU A 100 -1.35 -0.60 14.45
C LEU A 100 -1.19 0.91 14.20
N ILE A 101 -1.81 1.41 13.12
CA ILE A 101 -1.90 2.85 12.87
C ILE A 101 -3.15 3.36 13.60
N GLU A 102 -2.95 4.12 14.69
CA GLU A 102 -4.07 4.63 15.50
C GLU A 102 -4.52 6.02 15.06
N ASP A 103 -3.64 7.01 15.11
CA ASP A 103 -4.01 8.42 15.02
C ASP A 103 -3.20 9.27 14.04
N SER A 104 -2.06 8.82 13.56
CA SER A 104 -1.15 9.64 12.79
C SER A 104 -0.55 8.92 11.59
N TYR A 105 -0.09 9.70 10.63
CA TYR A 105 0.56 9.21 9.42
C TYR A 105 1.94 8.61 9.72
N LEU A 106 1.97 7.40 10.35
CA LEU A 106 3.19 6.63 10.62
C LEU A 106 4.20 7.31 11.58
N ASP A 107 3.75 8.22 12.45
CA ASP A 107 4.64 9.00 13.34
C ASP A 107 5.39 8.15 14.36
N HIS A 108 4.85 6.96 14.67
CA HIS A 108 5.50 5.97 15.53
C HIS A 108 6.74 5.31 14.90
N LEU A 109 6.91 5.40 13.57
CA LEU A 109 8.07 4.84 12.88
C LEU A 109 9.24 5.85 12.84
N PRO A 110 10.50 5.39 13.02
CA PRO A 110 11.68 6.26 13.06
C PRO A 110 11.98 6.91 11.70
N ALA A 111 12.33 8.20 11.73
CA ALA A 111 12.75 8.95 10.55
C ALA A 111 14.07 8.44 9.99
N GLU A 112 14.26 8.53 8.66
CA GLU A 112 15.49 8.21 7.92
C GLU A 112 16.09 6.83 8.25
N ASN A 113 15.22 5.87 8.51
CA ASN A 113 15.61 4.52 8.93
C ASN A 113 15.46 3.47 7.83
N TYR A 114 14.71 3.78 6.78
CA TYR A 114 14.30 2.79 5.79
C TYR A 114 14.94 3.01 4.43
N ASP A 115 15.41 1.93 3.83
CA ASP A 115 16.00 1.92 2.49
C ASP A 115 14.91 1.80 1.42
N PHE A 116 13.76 1.20 1.80
CA PHE A 116 12.60 1.07 0.93
C PHE A 116 11.30 1.06 1.74
N GLY A 117 10.21 1.32 1.05
CA GLY A 117 8.85 1.13 1.57
C GLY A 117 7.90 0.77 0.45
N PHE A 118 6.74 0.22 0.79
CA PHE A 118 5.70 -0.06 -0.19
C PHE A 118 4.31 -0.03 0.42
N ALA A 119 3.31 0.11 -0.47
CA ALA A 119 1.90 -0.04 -0.17
C ALA A 119 1.21 -0.71 -1.36
N LEU A 120 0.48 -1.78 -1.13
CA LEU A 120 -0.25 -2.50 -2.16
C LEU A 120 -1.75 -2.48 -1.87
N HIS A 121 -2.52 -2.01 -2.85
CA HIS A 121 -3.99 -1.89 -2.77
C HIS A 121 -4.48 -1.01 -1.61
N VAL A 122 -3.67 -0.01 -1.22
CA VAL A 122 -3.98 0.97 -0.16
C VAL A 122 -4.24 2.34 -0.76
N PHE A 123 -3.29 2.88 -1.54
CA PHE A 123 -3.41 4.22 -2.12
C PHE A 123 -4.50 4.32 -3.19
N ILE A 124 -4.99 3.21 -3.70
CA ILE A 124 -6.19 3.15 -4.55
C ILE A 124 -7.45 3.64 -3.83
N HIS A 125 -7.47 3.63 -2.50
CA HIS A 125 -8.58 4.10 -1.67
C HIS A 125 -8.42 5.55 -1.21
N PHE A 126 -7.24 6.16 -1.43
CA PHE A 126 -6.89 7.49 -0.94
C PHE A 126 -7.28 8.60 -1.92
N ASN A 127 -7.94 9.62 -1.39
CA ASN A 127 -8.08 10.88 -2.12
C ASN A 127 -6.74 11.65 -2.16
N ALA A 128 -6.71 12.76 -2.90
CA ALA A 128 -5.48 13.53 -3.11
C ALA A 128 -4.84 14.05 -1.82
N TYR A 129 -5.63 14.38 -0.79
CA TYR A 129 -5.13 14.86 0.50
C TYR A 129 -4.49 13.73 1.30
N ASP A 130 -5.11 12.56 1.32
CA ASP A 130 -4.55 11.37 1.97
C ASP A 130 -3.24 10.96 1.31
N VAL A 131 -3.20 10.92 -0.04
CA VAL A 131 -1.99 10.63 -0.80
C VAL A 131 -0.86 11.59 -0.40
N PHE A 132 -1.13 12.89 -0.36
CA PHE A 132 -0.13 13.90 0.02
C PHE A 132 0.41 13.67 1.44
N ASN A 133 -0.47 13.53 2.42
CA ASN A 133 -0.10 13.37 3.81
C ASN A 133 0.73 12.10 4.05
N TYR A 134 0.33 10.98 3.46
CA TYR A 134 1.11 9.74 3.53
C TYR A 134 2.46 9.87 2.83
N LEU A 135 2.56 10.55 1.68
CA LEU A 135 3.84 10.74 1.00
C LEU A 135 4.80 11.67 1.77
N VAL A 136 4.30 12.66 2.51
CA VAL A 136 5.10 13.46 3.44
C VAL A 136 5.67 12.57 4.56
N ALA A 137 4.85 11.69 5.13
CA ALA A 137 5.31 10.72 6.13
C ALA A 137 6.33 9.74 5.53
N VAL A 138 6.07 9.21 4.35
CA VAL A 138 6.99 8.32 3.61
C VAL A 138 8.35 8.99 3.39
N LYS A 139 8.37 10.26 2.95
CA LYS A 139 9.63 11.02 2.77
C LYS A 139 10.42 11.12 4.08
N ARG A 140 9.72 11.35 5.21
CA ARG A 140 10.36 11.40 6.55
C ARG A 140 11.02 10.07 6.90
N LEU A 141 10.34 8.95 6.60
CA LEU A 141 10.80 7.59 6.95
C LEU A 141 12.00 7.13 6.11
N LEU A 142 12.00 7.44 4.80
CA LEU A 142 13.03 7.00 3.89
C LEU A 142 14.38 7.68 4.18
N LYS A 143 15.45 6.91 4.05
CA LYS A 143 16.80 7.45 3.89
C LYS A 143 16.94 8.21 2.56
N PRO A 144 17.89 9.15 2.42
CA PRO A 144 18.26 9.69 1.11
C PRO A 144 18.53 8.57 0.09
N GLY A 145 17.93 8.64 -1.08
CA GLY A 145 17.98 7.58 -2.11
C GLY A 145 17.02 6.41 -1.89
N GLY A 146 16.30 6.37 -0.77
CA GLY A 146 15.29 5.35 -0.50
C GLY A 146 14.11 5.43 -1.46
N ILE A 147 13.47 4.29 -1.72
CA ILE A 147 12.40 4.13 -2.73
C ILE A 147 11.11 3.71 -2.05
N PHE A 148 10.00 4.34 -2.43
CA PHE A 148 8.65 3.93 -2.06
C PHE A 148 7.88 3.46 -3.29
N TYR A 149 7.36 2.23 -3.23
CA TYR A 149 6.56 1.61 -4.30
C TYR A 149 5.10 1.50 -3.87
N PHE A 150 4.17 1.99 -4.70
CA PHE A 150 2.74 1.91 -4.41
C PHE A 150 1.92 1.88 -5.70
N ASP A 151 0.67 1.47 -5.59
CA ASP A 151 -0.32 1.54 -6.66
C ASP A 151 -1.34 2.64 -6.39
N ALA A 152 -1.86 3.24 -7.46
CA ALA A 152 -2.92 4.24 -7.40
C ALA A 152 -3.95 3.96 -8.48
N CYS A 153 -5.23 4.18 -8.19
CA CYS A 153 -6.29 4.05 -9.18
C CYS A 153 -6.36 5.31 -10.04
N THR A 154 -6.35 5.13 -11.35
CA THR A 154 -6.56 6.20 -12.33
C THR A 154 -7.70 5.80 -13.25
N LEU A 155 -8.48 6.76 -13.74
CA LEU A 155 -9.58 6.46 -14.64
C LEU A 155 -9.08 6.19 -16.06
N GLY A 156 -9.34 4.99 -16.57
CA GLY A 156 -8.99 4.54 -17.90
C GLY A 156 -10.09 3.69 -18.54
N LYS A 157 -9.86 3.24 -19.76
CA LYS A 157 -10.84 2.39 -20.48
C LYS A 157 -11.08 1.07 -19.75
N GLU A 158 -10.02 0.53 -19.14
CA GLU A 158 -9.96 -0.78 -18.48
C GLU A 158 -10.89 -0.85 -17.26
N ASN A 159 -11.00 0.26 -16.51
CA ASN A 159 -11.81 0.31 -15.28
C ASN A 159 -13.08 1.17 -15.39
N MET A 160 -13.43 1.64 -16.60
CA MET A 160 -14.63 2.47 -16.82
C MET A 160 -15.93 1.76 -16.42
N ARG A 161 -16.00 0.42 -16.57
CA ARG A 161 -17.15 -0.36 -16.11
C ARG A 161 -17.29 -0.27 -14.59
N LEU A 162 -16.21 -0.55 -13.88
CA LEU A 162 -16.16 -0.49 -12.41
C LEU A 162 -16.49 0.92 -11.91
N PHE A 163 -15.97 1.96 -12.58
CA PHE A 163 -16.31 3.35 -12.26
C PHE A 163 -17.82 3.62 -12.32
N ARG A 164 -18.51 3.14 -13.36
CA ARG A 164 -19.98 3.31 -13.48
C ARG A 164 -20.74 2.57 -12.38
N GLU A 165 -20.28 1.37 -12.02
CA GLU A 165 -20.86 0.59 -10.92
C GLU A 165 -20.71 1.34 -9.60
N HIS A 166 -19.52 1.87 -9.32
CA HIS A 166 -19.24 2.69 -8.12
C HIS A 166 -20.04 4.01 -8.13
N ALA A 167 -20.16 4.67 -9.28
CA ALA A 167 -20.95 5.90 -9.38
C ALA A 167 -22.45 5.66 -9.04
N LYS A 168 -22.99 4.51 -9.44
CA LYS A 168 -24.35 4.11 -9.06
C LYS A 168 -24.46 3.82 -7.55
N MET A 169 -23.52 3.04 -7.00
CA MET A 169 -23.48 2.76 -5.57
C MET A 169 -23.37 4.05 -4.75
N TYR A 170 -22.59 5.03 -5.22
CA TYR A 170 -22.44 6.34 -4.59
C TYR A 170 -23.76 7.13 -4.59
N ALA A 171 -24.53 7.08 -5.69
CA ALA A 171 -25.83 7.76 -5.78
C ALA A 171 -26.85 7.13 -4.82
N ASP A 172 -26.83 5.79 -4.68
CA ASP A 172 -27.77 5.05 -3.83
C ASP A 172 -27.38 5.13 -2.33
N SER A 173 -26.09 5.19 -2.01
CA SER A 173 -25.57 5.24 -0.63
C SER A 173 -24.18 5.88 -0.59
N PRO A 174 -24.08 7.23 -0.52
CA PRO A 174 -22.79 7.93 -0.58
C PRO A 174 -21.80 7.54 0.52
N GLU A 175 -22.31 6.99 1.61
CA GLU A 175 -21.50 6.60 2.77
C GLU A 175 -20.84 5.22 2.58
N ALA A 176 -21.42 4.34 1.78
CA ALA A 176 -20.89 3.02 1.50
C ALA A 176 -19.59 3.05 0.66
N ILE A 177 -19.32 4.17 -0.02
CA ILE A 177 -18.16 4.34 -0.91
C ILE A 177 -16.92 4.90 -0.20
N ARG A 178 -17.06 5.36 1.04
CA ARG A 178 -15.88 5.76 1.84
C ARG A 178 -15.01 4.52 2.09
N GLY A 179 -13.87 4.46 1.40
CA GLY A 179 -12.96 3.31 1.42
C GLY A 179 -12.93 2.51 0.12
N LEU A 180 -13.83 2.80 -0.84
CA LEU A 180 -13.75 2.26 -2.19
C LEU A 180 -12.71 3.03 -3.04
N LEU A 181 -12.65 2.72 -4.35
CA LEU A 181 -11.61 3.28 -5.22
C LEU A 181 -11.73 4.79 -5.41
N ASN A 182 -10.61 5.50 -5.21
CA ASN A 182 -10.45 6.90 -5.53
C ASN A 182 -9.64 7.06 -6.82
N TYR A 183 -10.26 7.64 -7.85
CA TYR A 183 -9.64 7.81 -9.17
C TYR A 183 -8.84 9.12 -9.22
N ASN A 184 -7.53 9.00 -9.07
CA ASN A 184 -6.61 10.13 -9.13
C ASN A 184 -6.07 10.33 -10.55
N HIS A 185 -6.02 11.58 -11.04
CA HIS A 185 -5.41 11.86 -12.33
C HIS A 185 -3.89 11.69 -12.28
N PRO A 186 -3.22 11.08 -13.28
CA PRO A 186 -1.77 10.87 -13.26
C PRO A 186 -0.94 12.14 -13.04
N ASP A 187 -1.35 13.27 -13.63
CA ASP A 187 -0.64 14.55 -13.45
C ASP A 187 -0.84 15.13 -12.04
N THR A 188 -1.99 14.90 -11.42
CA THR A 188 -2.23 15.25 -10.02
C THR A 188 -1.29 14.44 -9.11
N LEU A 189 -1.19 13.13 -9.32
CA LEU A 189 -0.27 12.28 -8.57
C LEU A 189 1.19 12.73 -8.72
N ARG A 190 1.62 13.07 -9.94
CA ARG A 190 2.98 13.59 -10.19
C ARG A 190 3.27 14.87 -9.40
N LYS A 191 2.33 15.82 -9.40
CA LYS A 191 2.46 17.08 -8.65
C LYS A 191 2.48 16.83 -7.14
N ILE A 192 1.62 15.97 -6.63
CA ILE A 192 1.56 15.60 -5.21
C ILE A 192 2.88 14.96 -4.75
N ILE A 193 3.43 14.03 -5.53
CA ILE A 193 4.71 13.37 -5.24
C ILE A 193 5.84 14.42 -5.16
N GLN A 194 5.87 15.35 -6.12
CA GLN A 194 6.86 16.43 -6.15
C GLN A 194 6.71 17.38 -4.96
N GLU A 195 5.50 17.80 -4.63
CA GLU A 195 5.21 18.69 -3.51
C GLU A 195 5.53 18.02 -2.15
N ALA A 196 5.32 16.72 -2.03
CA ALA A 196 5.77 15.96 -0.87
C ALA A 196 7.31 15.84 -0.76
N GLY A 197 8.06 16.37 -1.75
CA GLY A 197 9.51 16.34 -1.78
C GLY A 197 10.11 15.00 -2.20
N LEU A 198 9.36 14.21 -2.93
CA LEU A 198 9.80 12.97 -3.58
C LEU A 198 9.91 13.17 -5.09
N LYS A 199 10.62 12.27 -5.77
CA LYS A 199 10.77 12.27 -7.22
C LYS A 199 10.18 10.98 -7.81
N MET A 200 9.25 11.12 -8.75
CA MET A 200 8.73 9.96 -9.47
C MET A 200 9.83 9.32 -10.33
N SER A 201 10.02 8.03 -10.16
CA SER A 201 11.00 7.25 -10.94
C SER A 201 10.45 6.88 -12.33
N ASN A 202 11.36 6.61 -13.28
CA ASN A 202 11.04 6.08 -14.60
C ASN A 202 10.47 4.64 -14.56
N GLU A 203 10.57 3.95 -13.42
CA GLU A 203 9.92 2.65 -13.18
C GLU A 203 8.40 2.76 -12.99
N SER A 204 7.88 3.97 -12.81
CA SER A 204 6.43 4.22 -12.69
C SER A 204 5.74 4.00 -14.04
N ARG A 205 4.67 3.21 -14.04
CA ARG A 205 4.00 2.80 -15.29
C ARG A 205 2.49 2.58 -15.08
N PRO A 206 1.69 2.65 -16.18
CA PRO A 206 0.30 2.19 -16.12
C PRO A 206 0.20 0.73 -15.68
N SER A 207 -0.77 0.39 -14.85
CA SER A 207 -1.10 -0.98 -14.49
C SER A 207 -2.04 -1.60 -15.52
N ARG A 208 -2.09 -2.94 -15.58
CA ARG A 208 -2.98 -3.66 -16.49
C ARG A 208 -4.46 -3.53 -16.09
N GLU A 209 -4.73 -3.14 -14.87
CA GLU A 209 -6.07 -3.08 -14.26
C GLU A 209 -6.65 -1.66 -14.24
N GLY A 210 -6.08 -0.74 -15.03
CA GLY A 210 -6.58 0.63 -15.13
C GLY A 210 -6.15 1.54 -13.99
N GLY A 211 -4.92 1.38 -13.51
CA GLY A 211 -4.29 2.23 -12.51
C GLY A 211 -2.87 2.57 -12.89
N MET A 212 -2.08 2.96 -11.91
CA MET A 212 -0.63 3.15 -12.03
C MET A 212 0.09 2.43 -10.90
N THR A 213 1.21 1.80 -11.21
CA THR A 213 2.23 1.46 -10.23
C THR A 213 3.27 2.57 -10.24
N ILE A 214 3.61 3.06 -9.07
CA ILE A 214 4.45 4.24 -8.88
C ILE A 214 5.64 3.89 -8.00
N ALA A 215 6.82 4.27 -8.45
CA ALA A 215 8.02 4.27 -7.64
C ALA A 215 8.44 5.73 -7.40
N ALA A 216 8.45 6.15 -6.14
CA ALA A 216 8.86 7.48 -5.72
C ALA A 216 10.18 7.39 -4.94
N VAL A 217 11.13 8.27 -5.23
CA VAL A 217 12.47 8.25 -4.64
C VAL A 217 12.67 9.48 -3.77
N LYS A 218 13.20 9.32 -2.56
CA LYS A 218 13.70 10.45 -1.77
C LYS A 218 15.01 10.94 -2.37
N PRO A 219 15.13 12.19 -2.79
CA PRO A 219 16.37 12.72 -3.33
C PRO A 219 17.54 12.55 -2.35
N THR A 220 18.70 12.19 -2.87
CA THR A 220 19.98 12.30 -2.15
C THR A 220 20.30 13.78 -2.14
N GLY A 221 20.14 14.48 -1.01
CA GLY A 221 20.37 15.93 -0.93
C GLY A 221 21.61 16.40 -1.70
N LEU A 222 21.56 17.63 -2.23
CA LEU A 222 22.74 18.35 -2.72
C LEU A 222 23.67 18.65 -1.57
#